data_9715c2b6b1b8748048ab41296763611d
#
_entry.id   9715c2b6b1b8748048ab41296763611d
#
_cell.length_a   1.000
_cell.length_b   1.000
_cell.length_c   1.000
_cell.angle_alpha   90.00
_cell.angle_beta   90.00
_cell.angle_gamma   90.00
#
_symmetry.space_group_name_H-M   'P 1'
#
loop_
_entity.id
_entity.type
_entity.pdbx_description
1 polymer ?
#
loop_
_entity_poly.entity_id
_entity_poly.type
_entity_poly.pdbx_seq_one_letter_code
_entity_poly.pdbx_strand_id
1 'polypeptide(L)'
;MPSVIDFVRRQSWRLDGNSKPLRALVALTTLTAVCAALGWKNETIALYLGVIASAIGETDDSARGRVRALVVMLAFFAAAAYAVKAIIGLPALFIVAVALGAFCLTMMGALQARYKAIGYATLVLAMYATIGIDGQPAGSPGRAHEPLLLLAGAAWYGLLSIAASAAFPARPVQDQLVKLFSVLGTYLGYKASLFEPLRGVDVDRKRVSLAQLNAAVVAELNDTKESILRRVGPARTNGPLARYQGLYLIAQDVHERASSSHDDYNALADAFFHSDLLYRCQRVLMLQSNACRRLGDSIERREPFVVGTDTLQALNELRSAIDHQRAQTADARRQALLPSLEALADNLSALDAQFAGASDPSALPGRSDMGLSDTSPHSLREMAARVRRQLSTGSVLFRHALRLAIALSAGYAVTWLIHPAQGYWIMLTTLFVCQRNYGDTVARLSQRTAGTVLGVISGWALLQLFPQAPVQNMLAVAAGVIFFSTRVSRYVVATAAITVLVLMSFNQVGHGEVLIVPRLLDTALGCLIAWAAVLLVFPHWQSRRFTELTAATLRGHAAYLLEITRQYKEGARDDQAYRVARRAAHDADAALATAVVDMYREPDRMRPNAGTALRMLIQSHTLL
;
A
#
# COMPACT_ATOMS: atom_id res chain seq x y z
N MET A 1 13.92 -7.65 -25.03
CA MET A 1 13.00 -8.55 -24.31
C MET A 1 13.79 -9.22 -23.20
N PRO A 2 13.44 -9.07 -21.93
CA PRO A 2 14.08 -9.85 -20.88
C PRO A 2 13.82 -11.34 -21.15
N SER A 3 14.88 -12.17 -21.07
CA SER A 3 14.76 -13.60 -21.33
C SER A 3 13.81 -14.24 -20.31
N VAL A 4 13.14 -15.33 -20.69
CA VAL A 4 12.30 -16.13 -19.78
C VAL A 4 13.12 -16.56 -18.54
N ILE A 5 14.43 -16.73 -18.71
CA ILE A 5 15.37 -17.04 -17.63
C ILE A 5 15.48 -15.89 -16.64
N ASP A 6 15.53 -14.62 -17.10
CA ASP A 6 15.56 -13.45 -16.21
C ASP A 6 14.22 -13.26 -15.49
N PHE A 7 13.11 -13.59 -16.14
CA PHE A 7 11.78 -13.59 -15.50
C PHE A 7 11.70 -14.66 -14.40
N VAL A 8 12.11 -15.89 -14.71
CA VAL A 8 12.13 -17.01 -13.74
C VAL A 8 13.11 -16.71 -12.60
N ARG A 9 14.30 -16.17 -12.91
CA ARG A 9 15.30 -15.79 -11.92
C ARG A 9 14.79 -14.66 -11.00
N ARG A 10 14.13 -13.64 -11.54
CA ARG A 10 13.47 -12.58 -10.73
C ARG A 10 12.31 -13.13 -9.90
N GLN A 11 11.59 -14.10 -10.41
CA GLN A 11 10.47 -14.73 -9.70
C GLN A 11 10.95 -15.70 -8.61
N SER A 12 12.05 -16.44 -8.83
CA SER A 12 12.61 -17.36 -7.83
C SER A 12 13.17 -16.64 -6.60
N TRP A 13 13.74 -15.43 -6.76
CA TRP A 13 14.18 -14.60 -5.64
C TRP A 13 13.03 -14.05 -4.78
N ARG A 14 11.81 -13.96 -5.35
CA ARG A 14 10.58 -13.64 -4.59
C ARG A 14 10.09 -14.80 -3.70
N LEU A 15 10.61 -15.99 -3.90
CA LEU A 15 10.36 -17.19 -3.09
C LEU A 15 11.32 -17.32 -1.89
N ASP A 16 12.14 -16.32 -1.61
CA ASP A 16 12.98 -16.29 -0.40
C ASP A 16 12.12 -16.47 0.87
N GLY A 17 12.67 -17.21 1.83
CA GLY A 17 12.00 -17.77 2.99
C GLY A 17 11.17 -16.82 3.87
N ASN A 18 11.20 -15.51 3.64
CA ASN A 18 10.34 -14.52 4.33
C ASN A 18 9.20 -13.99 3.45
N SER A 19 9.04 -14.46 2.21
CA SER A 19 7.95 -13.99 1.35
C SER A 19 6.59 -14.51 1.87
N LYS A 20 5.56 -13.63 1.84
CA LYS A 20 4.20 -14.01 2.25
C LYS A 20 3.66 -15.22 1.47
N PRO A 21 3.88 -15.32 0.13
CA PRO A 21 3.45 -16.49 -0.64
C PRO A 21 4.09 -17.80 -0.18
N LEU A 22 5.38 -17.80 0.14
CA LEU A 22 6.06 -19.02 0.60
C LEU A 22 5.56 -19.45 1.98
N ARG A 23 5.35 -18.53 2.90
CA ARG A 23 4.75 -18.84 4.20
C ARG A 23 3.33 -19.38 4.06
N ALA A 24 2.54 -18.83 3.13
CA ALA A 24 1.22 -19.34 2.83
C ALA A 24 1.29 -20.75 2.22
N LEU A 25 2.22 -21.00 1.30
CA LEU A 25 2.47 -22.34 0.75
C LEU A 25 2.76 -23.34 1.87
N VAL A 26 3.75 -23.04 2.73
CA VAL A 26 4.11 -23.90 3.85
C VAL A 26 2.93 -24.09 4.81
N ALA A 27 2.19 -23.02 5.13
CA ALA A 27 1.06 -23.11 6.04
C ALA A 27 -0.07 -23.99 5.48
N LEU A 28 -0.44 -23.79 4.22
CA LEU A 28 -1.52 -24.53 3.59
C LEU A 28 -1.14 -25.99 3.32
N THR A 29 0.09 -26.26 2.82
CA THR A 29 0.55 -27.64 2.56
C THR A 29 0.69 -28.46 3.82
N THR A 30 1.23 -27.89 4.91
CA THR A 30 1.37 -28.59 6.18
C THR A 30 -0.01 -28.91 6.78
N LEU A 31 -0.96 -27.97 6.73
CA LEU A 31 -2.32 -28.23 7.20
C LEU A 31 -3.03 -29.27 6.35
N THR A 32 -2.89 -29.21 5.00
CA THR A 32 -3.44 -30.25 4.11
C THR A 32 -2.89 -31.63 4.46
N ALA A 33 -1.57 -31.75 4.67
CA ALA A 33 -0.93 -33.01 5.01
C ALA A 33 -1.42 -33.56 6.36
N VAL A 34 -1.52 -32.69 7.39
CA VAL A 34 -2.03 -33.06 8.71
C VAL A 34 -3.49 -33.48 8.64
N CYS A 35 -4.35 -32.73 7.96
CA CYS A 35 -5.76 -33.07 7.80
C CYS A 35 -5.96 -34.37 7.03
N ALA A 36 -5.16 -34.60 5.98
CA ALA A 36 -5.19 -35.86 5.21
C ALA A 36 -4.76 -37.07 6.08
N ALA A 37 -3.72 -36.93 6.91
CA ALA A 37 -3.24 -37.98 7.82
C ALA A 37 -4.25 -38.30 8.92
N LEU A 38 -4.99 -37.28 9.41
CA LEU A 38 -5.98 -37.44 10.47
C LEU A 38 -7.41 -37.75 9.95
N GLY A 39 -7.61 -37.74 8.62
CA GLY A 39 -8.94 -37.93 8.02
C GLY A 39 -9.88 -36.73 8.20
N TRP A 40 -9.38 -35.55 8.54
CA TRP A 40 -10.12 -34.32 8.83
C TRP A 40 -10.47 -33.57 7.55
N LYS A 41 -11.54 -33.98 6.85
CA LYS A 41 -11.96 -33.32 5.59
C LYS A 41 -12.74 -32.03 5.85
N ASN A 42 -13.64 -32.04 6.83
CA ASN A 42 -14.50 -30.88 7.12
C ASN A 42 -13.75 -29.76 7.85
N GLU A 43 -12.75 -30.10 8.64
CA GLU A 43 -11.97 -29.21 9.48
C GLU A 43 -10.96 -28.39 8.67
N THR A 44 -10.57 -28.87 7.50
CA THR A 44 -9.59 -28.22 6.61
C THR A 44 -10.00 -26.79 6.24
N ILE A 45 -11.30 -26.56 5.99
CA ILE A 45 -11.82 -25.26 5.57
C ILE A 45 -11.63 -24.22 6.69
N ALA A 46 -12.00 -24.56 7.93
CA ALA A 46 -11.85 -23.68 9.07
C ALA A 46 -10.38 -23.33 9.34
N LEU A 47 -9.49 -24.31 9.24
CA LEU A 47 -8.04 -24.08 9.37
C LEU A 47 -7.50 -23.14 8.29
N TYR A 48 -7.90 -23.32 7.03
CA TYR A 48 -7.50 -22.42 5.93
C TYR A 48 -8.02 -21.00 6.12
N LEU A 49 -9.27 -20.83 6.54
CA LEU A 49 -9.85 -19.52 6.81
C LEU A 49 -9.14 -18.83 7.98
N GLY A 50 -8.70 -19.58 9.00
CA GLY A 50 -7.84 -19.07 10.07
C GLY A 50 -6.50 -18.56 9.57
N VAL A 51 -5.82 -19.33 8.70
CA VAL A 51 -4.57 -18.90 8.02
C VAL A 51 -4.78 -17.59 7.26
N ILE A 52 -5.86 -17.51 6.47
CA ILE A 52 -6.16 -16.33 5.65
C ILE A 52 -6.41 -15.11 6.55
N ALA A 53 -7.21 -15.25 7.61
CA ALA A 53 -7.49 -14.17 8.55
C ALA A 53 -6.21 -13.65 9.22
N SER A 54 -5.35 -14.57 9.72
CA SER A 54 -4.07 -14.23 10.34
C SER A 54 -3.13 -13.51 9.37
N ALA A 55 -3.05 -13.97 8.12
CA ALA A 55 -2.22 -13.35 7.09
C ALA A 55 -2.75 -11.96 6.64
N ILE A 56 -4.05 -11.70 6.76
CA ILE A 56 -4.64 -10.38 6.55
C ILE A 56 -4.25 -9.43 7.69
N GLY A 57 -4.23 -9.92 8.93
CA GLY A 57 -3.85 -9.17 10.12
C GLY A 57 -2.34 -8.92 10.26
N GLU A 58 -1.52 -9.57 9.43
CA GLU A 58 -0.07 -9.44 9.48
C GLU A 58 0.40 -8.06 9.03
N THR A 59 1.11 -7.37 9.91
CA THR A 59 1.81 -6.11 9.61
C THR A 59 3.32 -6.29 9.67
N ASP A 60 4.05 -5.37 9.04
CA ASP A 60 5.50 -5.34 9.15
C ASP A 60 5.91 -4.93 10.57
N ASP A 61 6.72 -5.77 11.23
CA ASP A 61 7.18 -5.56 12.59
C ASP A 61 8.43 -6.38 12.91
N SER A 62 9.11 -6.03 14.01
CA SER A 62 10.18 -6.86 14.59
C SER A 62 9.63 -8.20 15.09
N ALA A 63 10.50 -9.20 15.26
CA ALA A 63 10.08 -10.52 15.75
C ALA A 63 9.33 -10.42 17.12
N ARG A 64 9.83 -9.59 18.06
CA ARG A 64 9.15 -9.34 19.34
C ARG A 64 7.81 -8.61 19.17
N GLY A 65 7.74 -7.66 18.23
CA GLY A 65 6.50 -6.97 17.89
C GLY A 65 5.47 -7.92 17.29
N ARG A 66 5.89 -8.88 16.44
CA ARG A 66 5.02 -9.92 15.86
C ARG A 66 4.47 -10.88 16.91
N VAL A 67 5.27 -11.26 17.92
CA VAL A 67 4.77 -12.09 19.04
C VAL A 67 3.64 -11.35 19.79
N ARG A 68 3.86 -10.07 20.15
CA ARG A 68 2.83 -9.26 20.81
C ARG A 68 1.60 -9.09 19.94
N ALA A 69 1.78 -8.81 18.64
CA ALA A 69 0.69 -8.67 17.68
C ALA A 69 -0.12 -9.97 17.54
N LEU A 70 0.55 -11.13 17.50
CA LEU A 70 -0.11 -12.44 17.40
C LEU A 70 -0.94 -12.73 18.65
N VAL A 71 -0.41 -12.50 19.85
CA VAL A 71 -1.15 -12.73 21.12
C VAL A 71 -2.39 -11.84 21.17
N VAL A 72 -2.25 -10.54 20.85
CA VAL A 72 -3.39 -9.60 20.81
C VAL A 72 -4.40 -10.03 19.75
N MET A 73 -3.93 -10.39 18.55
CA MET A 73 -4.78 -10.82 17.44
C MET A 73 -5.57 -12.09 17.79
N LEU A 74 -4.92 -13.11 18.39
CA LEU A 74 -5.59 -14.34 18.81
C LEU A 74 -6.61 -14.08 19.91
N ALA A 75 -6.35 -13.16 20.84
CA ALA A 75 -7.31 -12.76 21.87
C ALA A 75 -8.57 -12.11 21.24
N PHE A 76 -8.39 -11.19 20.28
CA PHE A 76 -9.51 -10.60 19.55
C PHE A 76 -10.25 -11.63 18.69
N PHE A 77 -9.53 -12.53 18.04
CA PHE A 77 -10.10 -13.62 17.25
C PHE A 77 -10.94 -14.56 18.10
N ALA A 78 -10.40 -14.96 19.25
CA ALA A 78 -11.13 -15.79 20.21
C ALA A 78 -12.41 -15.08 20.70
N ALA A 79 -12.28 -13.84 21.16
CA ALA A 79 -13.43 -13.05 21.61
C ALA A 79 -14.51 -12.96 20.53
N ALA A 80 -14.12 -12.66 19.27
CA ALA A 80 -15.06 -12.54 18.17
C ALA A 80 -15.70 -13.87 17.79
N ALA A 81 -14.93 -14.95 17.64
CA ALA A 81 -15.45 -16.26 17.25
C ALA A 81 -16.39 -16.86 18.31
N TYR A 82 -16.04 -16.77 19.59
CA TYR A 82 -16.92 -17.23 20.66
C TYR A 82 -18.13 -16.33 20.86
N ALA A 83 -18.02 -15.01 20.67
CA ALA A 83 -19.17 -14.12 20.66
C ALA A 83 -20.15 -14.49 19.54
N VAL A 84 -19.67 -14.70 18.33
CA VAL A 84 -20.50 -15.17 17.21
C VAL A 84 -21.19 -16.48 17.57
N LYS A 85 -20.46 -17.47 18.09
CA LYS A 85 -21.03 -18.76 18.52
C LYS A 85 -22.14 -18.60 19.54
N ALA A 86 -21.98 -17.69 20.49
CA ALA A 86 -22.96 -17.47 21.58
C ALA A 86 -24.24 -16.78 21.09
N ILE A 87 -24.15 -15.87 20.11
CA ILE A 87 -25.25 -14.97 19.76
C ILE A 87 -25.87 -15.22 18.39
N ILE A 88 -25.33 -16.13 17.56
CA ILE A 88 -25.81 -16.39 16.18
C ILE A 88 -27.28 -16.83 16.16
N GLY A 89 -27.77 -17.49 17.22
CA GLY A 89 -29.18 -17.89 17.37
C GLY A 89 -30.13 -16.75 17.79
N LEU A 90 -29.63 -15.55 18.04
CA LEU A 90 -30.40 -14.40 18.51
C LEU A 90 -30.27 -13.22 17.52
N PRO A 91 -31.12 -13.16 16.46
CA PRO A 91 -30.94 -12.22 15.34
C PRO A 91 -30.83 -10.75 15.76
N ALA A 92 -31.68 -10.30 16.69
CA ALA A 92 -31.66 -8.91 17.17
C ALA A 92 -30.35 -8.56 17.90
N LEU A 93 -29.84 -9.48 18.73
CA LEU A 93 -28.57 -9.28 19.44
C LEU A 93 -27.39 -9.36 18.46
N PHE A 94 -27.48 -10.23 17.45
CA PHE A 94 -26.44 -10.39 16.44
C PHE A 94 -26.26 -9.12 15.61
N ILE A 95 -27.34 -8.46 15.16
CA ILE A 95 -27.29 -7.17 14.45
C ILE A 95 -26.55 -6.11 15.28
N VAL A 96 -26.91 -5.99 16.55
CA VAL A 96 -26.28 -5.01 17.46
C VAL A 96 -24.79 -5.34 17.66
N ALA A 97 -24.44 -6.61 17.84
CA ALA A 97 -23.06 -7.03 18.01
C ALA A 97 -22.22 -6.82 16.75
N VAL A 98 -22.78 -7.10 15.57
CA VAL A 98 -22.11 -6.81 14.28
C VAL A 98 -21.88 -5.31 14.11
N ALA A 99 -22.90 -4.47 14.40
CA ALA A 99 -22.77 -3.03 14.31
C ALA A 99 -21.70 -2.47 15.25
N LEU A 100 -21.75 -2.84 16.53
CA LEU A 100 -20.78 -2.40 17.54
C LEU A 100 -19.38 -2.95 17.24
N GLY A 101 -19.28 -4.24 16.90
CA GLY A 101 -18.01 -4.88 16.55
C GLY A 101 -17.37 -4.22 15.32
N ALA A 102 -18.12 -3.99 14.25
CA ALA A 102 -17.62 -3.32 13.05
C ALA A 102 -17.16 -1.90 13.36
N PHE A 103 -17.93 -1.14 14.14
CA PHE A 103 -17.56 0.21 14.54
C PHE A 103 -16.29 0.22 15.40
N CYS A 104 -16.27 -0.51 16.51
CA CYS A 104 -15.15 -0.52 17.46
C CYS A 104 -13.86 -1.03 16.82
N LEU A 105 -13.92 -2.16 16.10
CA LEU A 105 -12.75 -2.74 15.43
C LEU A 105 -12.21 -1.84 14.32
N THR A 106 -13.06 -1.14 13.58
CA THR A 106 -12.62 -0.15 12.60
C THR A 106 -11.98 1.07 13.27
N MET A 107 -12.54 1.54 14.40
CA MET A 107 -11.99 2.66 15.16
C MET A 107 -10.62 2.35 15.80
N MET A 108 -10.24 1.08 15.98
CA MET A 108 -8.87 0.70 16.36
C MET A 108 -7.81 1.23 15.37
N GLY A 109 -8.20 1.54 14.13
CA GLY A 109 -7.35 2.19 13.15
C GLY A 109 -6.85 3.59 13.55
N ALA A 110 -7.45 4.23 14.57
CA ALA A 110 -6.98 5.49 15.15
C ALA A 110 -5.68 5.33 15.95
N LEU A 111 -5.40 4.13 16.45
CA LEU A 111 -4.25 3.85 17.29
C LEU A 111 -2.97 3.75 16.47
N GLN A 112 -2.93 2.78 15.57
CA GLN A 112 -1.78 2.47 14.70
C GLN A 112 -2.17 1.55 13.55
N ALA A 113 -1.32 1.48 12.50
CA ALA A 113 -1.51 0.56 11.37
C ALA A 113 -1.66 -0.91 11.81
N ARG A 114 -0.93 -1.34 12.86
CA ARG A 114 -1.05 -2.67 13.47
C ARG A 114 -2.45 -2.96 13.96
N TYR A 115 -3.03 -2.08 14.79
CA TYR A 115 -4.36 -2.27 15.35
C TYR A 115 -5.46 -2.18 14.28
N LYS A 116 -5.24 -1.35 13.25
CA LYS A 116 -6.11 -1.32 12.07
C LYS A 116 -6.15 -2.69 11.37
N ALA A 117 -4.99 -3.32 11.17
CA ALA A 117 -4.92 -4.63 10.52
C ALA A 117 -5.54 -5.74 11.38
N ILE A 118 -5.26 -5.73 12.69
CA ILE A 118 -5.87 -6.69 13.66
C ILE A 118 -7.39 -6.53 13.68
N GLY A 119 -7.92 -5.30 13.79
CA GLY A 119 -9.37 -5.05 13.81
C GLY A 119 -10.05 -5.53 12.52
N TYR A 120 -9.45 -5.24 11.36
CA TYR A 120 -9.98 -5.69 10.08
C TYR A 120 -9.94 -7.23 9.94
N ALA A 121 -8.83 -7.86 10.33
CA ALA A 121 -8.70 -9.32 10.31
C ALA A 121 -9.68 -9.99 11.29
N THR A 122 -9.96 -9.37 12.45
CA THR A 122 -10.96 -9.85 13.41
C THR A 122 -12.37 -9.81 12.83
N LEU A 123 -12.72 -8.75 12.07
CA LEU A 123 -13.99 -8.70 11.33
C LEU A 123 -14.09 -9.81 10.29
N VAL A 124 -13.02 -10.04 9.53
CA VAL A 124 -12.97 -11.14 8.53
C VAL A 124 -13.15 -12.49 9.23
N LEU A 125 -12.45 -12.73 10.34
CA LEU A 125 -12.57 -13.98 11.09
C LEU A 125 -13.98 -14.16 11.69
N ALA A 126 -14.60 -13.09 12.19
CA ALA A 126 -15.99 -13.14 12.68
C ALA A 126 -16.95 -13.58 11.57
N MET A 127 -16.77 -13.08 10.34
CA MET A 127 -17.57 -13.52 9.18
C MET A 127 -17.29 -15.00 8.83
N TYR A 128 -16.03 -15.44 8.91
CA TYR A 128 -15.68 -16.85 8.70
C TYR A 128 -16.29 -17.75 9.78
N ALA A 129 -16.26 -17.35 11.05
CA ALA A 129 -16.91 -18.07 12.13
C ALA A 129 -18.43 -18.17 11.92
N THR A 130 -19.06 -17.11 11.42
CA THR A 130 -20.49 -17.11 11.11
C THR A 130 -20.81 -18.12 10.00
N ILE A 131 -20.03 -18.13 8.90
CA ILE A 131 -20.20 -19.06 7.77
C ILE A 131 -20.00 -20.51 8.23
N GLY A 132 -18.96 -20.79 9.02
CA GLY A 132 -18.65 -22.14 9.49
C GLY A 132 -19.68 -22.68 10.48
N ILE A 133 -20.16 -21.84 11.40
CA ILE A 133 -21.14 -22.24 12.43
C ILE A 133 -22.54 -22.44 11.82
N ASP A 134 -22.96 -21.59 10.88
CA ASP A 134 -24.28 -21.67 10.24
C ASP A 134 -24.41 -22.90 9.33
N GLY A 135 -23.32 -23.27 8.64
CA GLY A 135 -23.29 -24.46 7.78
C GLY A 135 -23.39 -25.81 8.50
N GLN A 136 -23.48 -25.81 9.85
CA GLN A 136 -23.51 -27.03 10.64
C GLN A 136 -24.80 -27.17 11.48
N PRO A 137 -25.34 -28.39 11.64
CA PRO A 137 -26.52 -28.62 12.46
C PRO A 137 -26.35 -28.13 13.91
N ALA A 138 -27.42 -27.61 14.49
CA ALA A 138 -27.43 -27.19 15.89
C ALA A 138 -27.09 -28.38 16.81
N GLY A 139 -26.12 -28.19 17.71
CA GLY A 139 -25.68 -29.24 18.65
C GLY A 139 -24.61 -30.18 18.07
N SER A 140 -24.20 -30.05 16.83
CA SER A 140 -23.12 -30.89 16.26
C SER A 140 -21.77 -30.63 16.94
N PRO A 141 -20.90 -31.66 17.15
CA PRO A 141 -19.56 -31.48 17.66
C PRO A 141 -18.72 -30.51 16.81
N GLY A 142 -18.91 -30.50 15.48
CA GLY A 142 -18.23 -29.59 14.55
C GLY A 142 -18.49 -28.13 14.87
N ARG A 143 -19.74 -27.76 15.16
CA ARG A 143 -20.13 -26.41 15.57
C ARG A 143 -19.44 -25.96 16.87
N ALA A 144 -19.12 -26.89 17.75
CA ALA A 144 -18.41 -26.59 18.99
C ALA A 144 -16.92 -26.31 18.76
N HIS A 145 -16.30 -27.01 17.81
CA HIS A 145 -14.88 -26.94 17.52
C HIS A 145 -14.48 -25.87 16.48
N GLU A 146 -15.44 -25.33 15.71
CA GLU A 146 -15.18 -24.35 14.65
C GLU A 146 -14.32 -23.14 15.11
N PRO A 147 -14.62 -22.46 16.25
CA PRO A 147 -13.77 -21.38 16.74
C PRO A 147 -12.33 -21.81 17.05
N LEU A 148 -12.15 -23.02 17.59
CA LEU A 148 -10.80 -23.55 17.89
C LEU A 148 -10.00 -23.84 16.63
N LEU A 149 -10.62 -24.36 15.58
CA LEU A 149 -9.97 -24.64 14.30
C LEU A 149 -9.54 -23.35 13.61
N LEU A 150 -10.40 -22.32 13.59
CA LEU A 150 -10.06 -21.00 13.11
C LEU A 150 -8.84 -20.41 13.85
N LEU A 151 -8.84 -20.51 15.19
CA LEU A 151 -7.72 -20.05 16.02
C LEU A 151 -6.44 -20.87 15.77
N ALA A 152 -6.56 -22.19 15.63
CA ALA A 152 -5.41 -23.07 15.36
C ALA A 152 -4.76 -22.73 14.01
N GLY A 153 -5.56 -22.53 12.93
CA GLY A 153 -5.05 -22.09 11.64
C GLY A 153 -4.39 -20.71 11.71
N ALA A 154 -4.98 -19.77 12.44
CA ALA A 154 -4.43 -18.43 12.65
C ALA A 154 -3.12 -18.47 13.46
N ALA A 155 -3.06 -19.26 14.52
CA ALA A 155 -1.87 -19.44 15.34
C ALA A 155 -0.72 -20.08 14.52
N TRP A 156 -1.02 -21.11 13.74
CA TRP A 156 -0.04 -21.77 12.89
C TRP A 156 0.64 -20.80 11.91
N TYR A 157 -0.15 -20.03 11.15
CA TYR A 157 0.42 -19.01 10.27
C TYR A 157 1.21 -17.95 11.03
N GLY A 158 0.70 -17.51 12.18
CA GLY A 158 1.38 -16.54 13.03
C GLY A 158 2.75 -17.04 13.52
N LEU A 159 2.86 -18.31 13.94
CA LEU A 159 4.12 -18.94 14.33
C LEU A 159 5.11 -19.00 13.17
N LEU A 160 4.66 -19.39 11.98
CA LEU A 160 5.49 -19.36 10.76
C LEU A 160 5.97 -17.93 10.42
N SER A 161 5.10 -16.94 10.61
CA SER A 161 5.44 -15.53 10.40
C SER A 161 6.50 -15.03 11.39
N ILE A 162 6.42 -15.44 12.67
CA ILE A 162 7.42 -15.12 13.69
C ILE A 162 8.75 -15.80 13.36
N ALA A 163 8.74 -17.09 13.04
CA ALA A 163 9.94 -17.85 12.70
C ALA A 163 10.66 -17.24 11.47
N ALA A 164 9.91 -16.90 10.42
CA ALA A 164 10.46 -16.25 9.23
C ALA A 164 11.04 -14.85 9.54
N SER A 165 10.38 -14.07 10.40
CA SER A 165 10.88 -12.75 10.83
C SER A 165 12.14 -12.84 11.71
N ALA A 166 12.25 -13.89 12.53
CA ALA A 166 13.43 -14.14 13.33
C ALA A 166 14.63 -14.60 12.48
N ALA A 167 14.37 -15.44 11.47
CA ALA A 167 15.40 -15.92 10.54
C ALA A 167 15.89 -14.81 9.57
N PHE A 168 15.00 -13.91 9.15
CA PHE A 168 15.29 -12.87 8.15
C PHE A 168 14.87 -11.46 8.61
N PRO A 169 15.48 -10.91 9.68
CA PRO A 169 15.00 -9.68 10.32
C PRO A 169 15.13 -8.42 9.43
N ALA A 170 16.10 -8.39 8.52
CA ALA A 170 16.37 -7.24 7.65
C ALA A 170 15.59 -7.27 6.33
N ARG A 171 15.01 -8.42 5.93
CA ARG A 171 14.36 -8.60 4.64
C ARG A 171 13.21 -7.63 4.39
N PRO A 172 12.28 -7.36 5.33
CA PRO A 172 11.21 -6.42 5.06
C PRO A 172 11.69 -4.99 4.79
N VAL A 173 12.79 -4.55 5.41
CA VAL A 173 13.40 -3.25 5.12
C VAL A 173 14.04 -3.26 3.74
N GLN A 174 14.68 -4.35 3.34
CA GLN A 174 15.19 -4.54 1.99
C GLN A 174 14.09 -4.37 0.94
N ASP A 175 12.98 -5.11 1.11
CA ASP A 175 11.85 -5.10 0.17
C ASP A 175 11.23 -3.69 0.04
N GLN A 176 11.13 -2.95 1.15
CA GLN A 176 10.66 -1.56 1.13
C GLN A 176 11.65 -0.62 0.42
N LEU A 177 12.97 -0.78 0.65
CA LEU A 177 13.98 0.01 -0.06
C LEU A 177 13.99 -0.26 -1.56
N VAL A 178 13.89 -1.53 -1.97
CA VAL A 178 13.78 -1.91 -3.40
C VAL A 178 12.58 -1.21 -4.04
N LYS A 179 11.43 -1.25 -3.38
CA LYS A 179 10.23 -0.59 -3.85
C LYS A 179 10.40 0.93 -3.92
N LEU A 180 10.98 1.54 -2.89
CA LEU A 180 11.26 2.96 -2.82
C LEU A 180 12.15 3.40 -3.99
N PHE A 181 13.29 2.74 -4.23
CA PHE A 181 14.18 3.08 -5.34
C PHE A 181 13.55 2.82 -6.72
N SER A 182 12.69 1.83 -6.86
CA SER A 182 11.93 1.59 -8.09
C SER A 182 10.95 2.73 -8.38
N VAL A 183 10.19 3.18 -7.37
CA VAL A 183 9.23 4.30 -7.51
C VAL A 183 9.97 5.61 -7.74
N LEU A 184 11.07 5.85 -7.02
CA LEU A 184 11.93 7.02 -7.19
C LEU A 184 12.56 7.06 -8.60
N GLY A 185 13.03 5.92 -9.11
CA GLY A 185 13.51 5.81 -10.49
C GLY A 185 12.41 6.13 -11.50
N THR A 186 11.17 5.69 -11.26
CA THR A 186 10.03 6.02 -12.12
C THR A 186 9.71 7.52 -12.08
N TYR A 187 9.77 8.15 -10.91
CA TYR A 187 9.59 9.59 -10.74
C TYR A 187 10.63 10.39 -11.52
N LEU A 188 11.93 10.05 -11.40
CA LEU A 188 13.02 10.70 -12.15
C LEU A 188 12.87 10.52 -13.65
N GLY A 189 12.54 9.31 -14.11
CA GLY A 189 12.30 9.03 -15.52
C GLY A 189 11.12 9.81 -16.10
N TYR A 190 10.07 10.01 -15.31
CA TYR A 190 8.93 10.83 -15.71
C TYR A 190 9.29 12.32 -15.71
N LYS A 191 10.08 12.79 -14.75
CA LYS A 191 10.61 14.17 -14.74
C LYS A 191 11.49 14.43 -15.96
N ALA A 192 12.29 13.46 -16.40
CA ALA A 192 13.07 13.54 -17.63
C ALA A 192 12.19 13.82 -18.87
N SER A 193 10.97 13.27 -18.92
CA SER A 193 10.05 13.49 -20.03
C SER A 193 9.52 14.94 -20.15
N LEU A 194 9.70 15.78 -19.11
CA LEU A 194 9.38 17.20 -19.19
C LEU A 194 10.38 18.00 -20.07
N PHE A 195 11.58 17.45 -20.25
CA PHE A 195 12.62 18.04 -21.09
C PHE A 195 12.56 17.55 -22.55
N GLU A 196 11.53 16.77 -22.92
CA GLU A 196 11.32 16.41 -24.33
C GLU A 196 11.01 17.67 -25.15
N PRO A 197 11.76 17.95 -26.24
CA PRO A 197 11.56 19.13 -27.07
C PRO A 197 10.37 18.93 -28.02
N LEU A 198 9.16 18.75 -27.47
CA LEU A 198 7.93 18.56 -28.22
C LEU A 198 7.04 19.80 -28.09
N ARG A 199 6.64 20.39 -29.22
CA ARG A 199 5.63 21.46 -29.28
C ARG A 199 4.23 20.87 -29.10
N GLY A 200 3.39 21.54 -28.28
CA GLY A 200 1.99 21.14 -28.10
C GLY A 200 1.78 19.97 -27.12
N VAL A 201 2.81 19.59 -26.37
CA VAL A 201 2.63 18.63 -25.26
C VAL A 201 1.83 19.31 -24.16
N ASP A 202 0.82 18.60 -23.64
CA ASP A 202 0.06 19.03 -22.47
C ASP A 202 0.96 18.91 -21.22
N VAL A 203 1.77 19.94 -21.00
CA VAL A 203 2.70 20.05 -19.86
C VAL A 203 1.92 19.97 -18.54
N ASP A 204 0.71 20.50 -18.50
CA ASP A 204 -0.13 20.47 -17.30
C ASP A 204 -0.55 19.04 -16.95
N ARG A 205 -0.87 18.23 -17.96
CA ARG A 205 -1.15 16.80 -17.75
C ARG A 205 0.08 16.04 -17.26
N LYS A 206 1.27 16.35 -17.79
CA LYS A 206 2.53 15.77 -17.30
C LYS A 206 2.82 16.20 -15.85
N ARG A 207 2.56 17.46 -15.48
CA ARG A 207 2.72 17.96 -14.11
C ARG A 207 1.79 17.26 -13.12
N VAL A 208 0.56 16.99 -13.49
CA VAL A 208 -0.38 16.21 -12.66
C VAL A 208 0.14 14.79 -12.41
N SER A 209 0.61 14.12 -13.45
CA SER A 209 1.18 12.78 -13.31
C SER A 209 2.45 12.79 -12.47
N LEU A 210 3.27 13.84 -12.58
CA LEU A 210 4.45 14.03 -11.74
C LEU A 210 4.08 14.21 -10.27
N ALA A 211 3.05 15.03 -9.97
CA ALA A 211 2.55 15.20 -8.60
C ALA A 211 2.02 13.89 -8.01
N GLN A 212 1.36 13.03 -8.82
CA GLN A 212 0.93 11.69 -8.40
C GLN A 212 2.11 10.78 -8.07
N LEU A 213 3.14 10.78 -8.92
CA LEU A 213 4.37 10.02 -8.68
C LEU A 213 5.13 10.53 -7.46
N ASN A 214 5.18 11.86 -7.26
CA ASN A 214 5.72 12.46 -6.05
C ASN A 214 5.00 11.96 -4.79
N ALA A 215 3.66 11.95 -4.81
CA ALA A 215 2.86 11.40 -3.70
C ALA A 215 3.16 9.91 -3.45
N ALA A 216 3.39 9.13 -4.50
CA ALA A 216 3.80 7.73 -4.37
C ALA A 216 5.18 7.57 -3.74
N VAL A 217 6.17 8.40 -4.12
CA VAL A 217 7.51 8.40 -3.50
C VAL A 217 7.43 8.78 -2.03
N VAL A 218 6.66 9.81 -1.68
CA VAL A 218 6.46 10.24 -0.28
C VAL A 218 5.83 9.12 0.56
N ALA A 219 4.84 8.40 0.01
CA ALA A 219 4.23 7.25 0.67
C ALA A 219 5.27 6.13 0.96
N GLU A 220 6.08 5.77 -0.05
CA GLU A 220 7.11 4.74 0.12
C GLU A 220 8.25 5.17 1.06
N LEU A 221 8.60 6.47 1.08
CA LEU A 221 9.54 7.02 2.07
C LEU A 221 8.99 6.85 3.50
N ASN A 222 7.71 7.15 3.72
CA ASN A 222 7.07 6.99 5.01
C ASN A 222 6.97 5.53 5.45
N ASP A 223 6.60 4.62 4.54
CA ASP A 223 6.51 3.18 4.80
C ASP A 223 7.89 2.59 5.12
N THR A 224 8.93 2.98 4.36
CA THR A 224 10.31 2.54 4.60
C THR A 224 10.83 3.05 5.94
N LYS A 225 10.58 4.32 6.25
CA LYS A 225 10.91 4.91 7.56
C LYS A 225 10.29 4.11 8.70
N GLU A 226 9.00 3.83 8.62
CA GLU A 226 8.28 3.11 9.67
C GLU A 226 8.83 1.67 9.82
N SER A 227 9.19 1.01 8.72
CA SER A 227 9.80 -0.32 8.74
C SER A 227 11.18 -0.32 9.43
N ILE A 228 12.00 0.70 9.19
CA ILE A 228 13.30 0.88 9.85
C ILE A 228 13.10 1.13 11.35
N LEU A 229 12.24 2.10 11.72
CA LEU A 229 12.01 2.48 13.12
C LEU A 229 11.54 1.32 14.00
N ARG A 230 10.69 0.44 13.46
CA ARG A 230 10.20 -0.73 14.18
C ARG A 230 11.30 -1.75 14.52
N ARG A 231 12.47 -1.67 13.87
CA ARG A 231 13.60 -2.61 14.03
C ARG A 231 14.81 -2.00 14.69
N VAL A 232 15.02 -0.71 14.48
CA VAL A 232 16.10 0.06 15.11
C VAL A 232 15.55 0.63 16.40
N GLY A 233 15.90 0.03 17.54
CA GLY A 233 15.64 0.65 18.85
C GLY A 233 16.44 1.94 19.03
N PRO A 234 16.09 2.79 20.01
CA PRO A 234 16.64 4.13 20.17
C PRO A 234 18.17 4.23 20.38
N ALA A 235 18.89 3.11 20.45
CA ALA A 235 20.29 3.08 20.87
C ALA A 235 21.27 2.39 19.90
N ARG A 236 20.91 2.03 18.64
CA ARG A 236 21.84 1.22 17.83
C ARG A 236 21.92 1.60 16.36
N THR A 237 23.09 2.17 16.03
CA THR A 237 23.54 2.53 14.68
C THR A 237 24.54 1.53 14.06
N ASN A 238 24.80 0.38 14.68
CA ASN A 238 25.81 -0.57 14.21
C ASN A 238 25.17 -1.87 13.65
N GLY A 239 25.62 -2.32 12.48
CA GLY A 239 25.23 -3.57 11.86
C GLY A 239 24.51 -3.42 10.51
N PRO A 240 23.94 -4.50 9.94
CA PRO A 240 23.30 -4.48 8.62
C PRO A 240 22.17 -3.44 8.46
N LEU A 241 21.49 -3.08 9.57
CA LEU A 241 20.45 -2.07 9.58
C LEU A 241 21.00 -0.65 9.39
N ALA A 242 22.24 -0.36 9.83
CA ALA A 242 22.88 0.94 9.60
C ALA A 242 23.05 1.23 8.09
N ARG A 243 23.44 0.21 7.32
CA ARG A 243 23.53 0.30 5.86
C ARG A 243 22.18 0.67 5.24
N TYR A 244 21.09 0.01 5.64
CA TYR A 244 19.76 0.30 5.13
C TYR A 244 19.23 1.67 5.56
N GLN A 245 19.60 2.12 6.74
CA GLN A 245 19.33 3.49 7.18
C GLN A 245 20.06 4.50 6.28
N GLY A 246 21.34 4.29 5.98
CA GLY A 246 22.09 5.11 5.04
C GLY A 246 21.45 5.16 3.65
N LEU A 247 21.01 4.01 3.11
CA LEU A 247 20.32 3.95 1.83
C LEU A 247 18.96 4.69 1.83
N TYR A 248 18.21 4.62 2.94
CA TYR A 248 16.98 5.41 3.11
C TYR A 248 17.27 6.92 3.03
N LEU A 249 18.34 7.37 3.64
CA LEU A 249 18.72 8.77 3.63
C LEU A 249 19.13 9.25 2.24
N ILE A 250 19.89 8.42 1.52
CA ILE A 250 20.22 8.68 0.13
C ILE A 250 18.93 8.79 -0.71
N ALA A 251 17.97 7.89 -0.54
CA ALA A 251 16.68 7.97 -1.23
C ALA A 251 15.93 9.27 -0.89
N GLN A 252 15.95 9.67 0.37
CA GLN A 252 15.35 10.93 0.82
C GLN A 252 16.06 12.14 0.18
N ASP A 253 17.40 12.18 0.20
CA ASP A 253 18.17 13.28 -0.38
C ASP A 253 17.98 13.36 -1.91
N VAL A 254 17.95 12.20 -2.60
CA VAL A 254 17.66 12.13 -4.04
C VAL A 254 16.27 12.66 -4.35
N HIS A 255 15.24 12.22 -3.62
CA HIS A 255 13.88 12.73 -3.77
C HIS A 255 13.82 14.23 -3.51
N GLU A 256 14.47 14.68 -2.48
CA GLU A 256 14.52 16.05 -2.06
C GLU A 256 15.08 16.96 -3.15
N ARG A 257 16.22 16.61 -3.72
CA ARG A 257 16.83 17.37 -4.82
C ARG A 257 16.02 17.29 -6.10
N ALA A 258 15.47 16.12 -6.39
CA ALA A 258 14.64 15.94 -7.58
C ALA A 258 13.33 16.73 -7.50
N SER A 259 12.73 16.88 -6.32
CA SER A 259 11.46 17.60 -6.14
C SER A 259 11.62 19.11 -6.03
N SER A 260 12.79 19.61 -5.60
CA SER A 260 13.02 21.05 -5.39
C SER A 260 13.46 21.83 -6.63
N SER A 261 13.77 21.18 -7.75
CA SER A 261 14.07 21.88 -8.99
C SER A 261 12.82 22.01 -9.84
N HIS A 262 12.25 23.20 -9.89
CA HIS A 262 11.13 23.55 -10.74
C HIS A 262 11.59 24.64 -11.71
N ASP A 263 11.72 24.25 -12.98
CA ASP A 263 12.09 25.14 -14.05
C ASP A 263 10.85 25.54 -14.86
N ASP A 264 10.88 26.69 -15.50
CA ASP A 264 9.88 27.02 -16.51
C ASP A 264 10.15 26.20 -17.79
N TYR A 265 9.66 24.94 -17.78
CA TYR A 265 9.85 24.00 -18.88
C TYR A 265 9.35 24.54 -20.21
N ASN A 266 8.29 25.38 -20.23
CA ASN A 266 7.76 25.98 -21.45
C ASN A 266 8.72 27.05 -21.98
N ALA A 267 9.21 27.93 -21.10
CA ALA A 267 10.17 28.94 -21.50
C ALA A 267 11.49 28.32 -21.99
N LEU A 268 11.96 27.27 -21.32
CA LEU A 268 13.13 26.50 -21.74
C LEU A 268 12.90 25.79 -23.08
N ALA A 269 11.75 25.14 -23.26
CA ALA A 269 11.40 24.47 -24.50
C ALA A 269 11.34 25.45 -25.68
N ASP A 270 10.71 26.61 -25.49
CA ASP A 270 10.62 27.64 -26.54
C ASP A 270 11.98 28.24 -26.90
N ALA A 271 12.80 28.54 -25.86
CA ALA A 271 14.09 29.20 -26.08
C ALA A 271 15.15 28.27 -26.72
N PHE A 272 15.17 27.00 -26.27
CA PHE A 272 16.21 26.04 -26.65
C PHE A 272 15.71 24.90 -27.52
N PHE A 273 14.55 25.06 -28.21
CA PHE A 273 13.96 24.04 -29.07
C PHE A 273 14.90 23.51 -30.14
N HIS A 274 15.71 24.39 -30.72
CA HIS A 274 16.66 24.08 -31.82
C HIS A 274 18.09 23.75 -31.30
N SER A 275 18.23 23.51 -29.97
CA SER A 275 19.50 23.10 -29.35
C SER A 275 19.38 21.71 -28.77
N ASP A 276 20.52 21.06 -28.52
CA ASP A 276 20.58 19.75 -27.86
C ASP A 276 20.55 19.81 -26.33
N LEU A 277 20.46 21.01 -25.72
CA LEU A 277 20.51 21.21 -24.29
C LEU A 277 19.40 20.44 -23.55
N LEU A 278 18.16 20.54 -24.03
CA LEU A 278 17.04 19.85 -23.40
C LEU A 278 17.20 18.33 -23.46
N TYR A 279 17.66 17.82 -24.61
CA TYR A 279 17.96 16.39 -24.75
C TYR A 279 19.08 15.94 -23.80
N ARG A 280 20.11 16.78 -23.57
CA ARG A 280 21.19 16.46 -22.61
C ARG A 280 20.66 16.46 -21.17
N CYS A 281 19.80 17.40 -20.78
CA CYS A 281 19.12 17.37 -19.48
C CYS A 281 18.28 16.11 -19.31
N GLN A 282 17.47 15.77 -20.33
CA GLN A 282 16.68 14.53 -20.34
C GLN A 282 17.56 13.29 -20.18
N ARG A 283 18.69 13.21 -20.93
CA ARG A 283 19.62 12.09 -20.87
C ARG A 283 20.20 11.89 -19.49
N VAL A 284 20.66 12.96 -18.81
CA VAL A 284 21.19 12.88 -17.45
C VAL A 284 20.14 12.35 -16.48
N LEU A 285 18.92 12.89 -16.50
CA LEU A 285 17.82 12.43 -15.63
C LEU A 285 17.44 10.97 -15.91
N MET A 286 17.47 10.53 -17.18
CA MET A 286 17.22 9.11 -17.51
C MET A 286 18.31 8.19 -17.00
N LEU A 287 19.58 8.60 -17.05
CA LEU A 287 20.71 7.85 -16.48
C LEU A 287 20.57 7.74 -14.94
N GLN A 288 20.18 8.84 -14.29
CA GLN A 288 19.91 8.85 -12.83
C GLN A 288 18.69 8.00 -12.46
N SER A 289 17.62 8.02 -13.27
CA SER A 289 16.50 7.09 -13.14
C SER A 289 16.94 5.63 -13.19
N ASN A 290 17.81 5.30 -14.15
CA ASN A 290 18.37 3.95 -14.28
C ASN A 290 19.32 3.60 -13.11
N ALA A 291 20.07 4.59 -12.59
CA ALA A 291 20.90 4.40 -11.39
C ALA A 291 20.05 4.04 -10.15
N CYS A 292 18.90 4.71 -9.95
CA CYS A 292 17.93 4.32 -8.91
C CYS A 292 17.49 2.87 -9.06
N ARG A 293 17.12 2.44 -10.27
CA ARG A 293 16.66 1.07 -10.52
C ARG A 293 17.78 0.05 -10.28
N ARG A 294 18.99 0.32 -10.77
CA ARG A 294 20.17 -0.52 -10.52
C ARG A 294 20.48 -0.63 -9.02
N LEU A 295 20.35 0.48 -8.27
CA LEU A 295 20.53 0.46 -6.83
C LEU A 295 19.46 -0.40 -6.15
N GLY A 296 18.20 -0.31 -6.56
CA GLY A 296 17.14 -1.22 -6.13
C GLY A 296 17.48 -2.68 -6.41
N ASP A 297 17.91 -3.00 -7.64
CA ASP A 297 18.33 -4.36 -8.05
C ASP A 297 19.52 -4.85 -7.22
N SER A 298 20.51 -4.00 -6.90
CA SER A 298 21.67 -4.35 -6.08
C SER A 298 21.28 -4.69 -4.64
N ILE A 299 20.32 -3.93 -4.08
CA ILE A 299 19.76 -4.20 -2.75
C ILE A 299 19.01 -5.55 -2.76
N GLU A 300 18.20 -5.81 -3.79
CA GLU A 300 17.47 -7.07 -3.94
C GLU A 300 18.41 -8.27 -4.01
N ARG A 301 19.49 -8.16 -4.80
CA ARG A 301 20.49 -9.23 -5.00
C ARG A 301 21.54 -9.31 -3.91
N ARG A 302 21.58 -8.31 -3.00
CA ARG A 302 22.63 -8.18 -1.98
C ARG A 302 24.04 -8.03 -2.56
N GLU A 303 24.13 -7.43 -3.73
CA GLU A 303 25.39 -7.13 -4.41
C GLU A 303 25.84 -5.69 -4.07
N PRO A 304 27.14 -5.39 -4.13
CA PRO A 304 27.62 -4.02 -3.98
C PRO A 304 27.11 -3.18 -5.17
N PHE A 305 26.68 -1.97 -4.88
CA PHE A 305 26.28 -1.01 -5.91
C PHE A 305 27.54 -0.40 -6.54
N VAL A 306 27.62 -0.42 -7.86
CA VAL A 306 28.68 0.20 -8.63
C VAL A 306 28.11 1.40 -9.37
N VAL A 307 28.69 2.58 -9.13
CA VAL A 307 28.35 3.82 -9.82
C VAL A 307 28.85 3.76 -11.26
N GLY A 308 27.97 4.00 -12.22
CA GLY A 308 28.37 4.06 -13.64
C GLY A 308 29.03 5.39 -13.96
N THR A 309 30.01 5.35 -14.85
CA THR A 309 30.70 6.58 -15.35
C THR A 309 29.87 7.37 -16.36
N ASP A 310 28.82 6.75 -16.93
CA ASP A 310 27.99 7.32 -17.99
C ASP A 310 27.29 8.61 -17.58
N THR A 311 26.87 8.70 -16.31
CA THR A 311 26.20 9.91 -15.79
C THR A 311 27.17 11.07 -15.64
N LEU A 312 28.40 10.83 -15.16
CA LEU A 312 29.44 11.86 -15.07
C LEU A 312 29.82 12.39 -16.43
N GLN A 313 29.97 11.51 -17.44
CA GLN A 313 30.23 11.92 -18.81
C GLN A 313 29.08 12.79 -19.34
N ALA A 314 27.82 12.36 -19.17
CA ALA A 314 26.64 13.11 -19.63
C ALA A 314 26.52 14.49 -18.94
N LEU A 315 26.90 14.59 -17.65
CA LEU A 315 26.96 15.86 -16.93
C LEU A 315 28.03 16.81 -17.50
N ASN A 316 29.21 16.29 -17.81
CA ASN A 316 30.27 17.09 -18.44
C ASN A 316 29.87 17.55 -19.84
N GLU A 317 29.23 16.70 -20.64
CA GLU A 317 28.67 17.05 -21.95
C GLU A 317 27.59 18.14 -21.82
N LEU A 318 26.72 18.07 -20.81
CA LEU A 318 25.70 19.09 -20.54
C LEU A 318 26.34 20.43 -20.19
N ARG A 319 27.33 20.46 -19.27
CA ARG A 319 28.04 21.68 -18.91
C ARG A 319 28.75 22.31 -20.10
N SER A 320 29.47 21.51 -20.88
CA SER A 320 30.13 22.00 -22.11
C SER A 320 29.13 22.59 -23.11
N ALA A 321 27.95 22.02 -23.24
CA ALA A 321 26.90 22.54 -24.09
C ALA A 321 26.32 23.88 -23.58
N ILE A 322 26.17 24.03 -22.26
CA ILE A 322 25.73 25.30 -21.63
C ILE A 322 26.78 26.39 -21.88
N ASP A 323 28.07 26.09 -21.67
CA ASP A 323 29.18 27.03 -21.91
C ASP A 323 29.26 27.46 -23.38
N HIS A 324 29.08 26.52 -24.30
CA HIS A 324 29.02 26.80 -25.73
C HIS A 324 27.87 27.74 -26.11
N GLN A 325 26.66 27.50 -25.58
CA GLN A 325 25.51 28.39 -25.78
C GLN A 325 25.74 29.77 -25.19
N ARG A 326 26.38 29.88 -24.03
CA ARG A 326 26.74 31.15 -23.42
C ARG A 326 27.66 31.98 -24.34
N ALA A 327 28.65 31.33 -24.95
CA ALA A 327 29.60 32.00 -25.85
C ALA A 327 28.98 32.45 -27.17
N GLN A 328 27.96 31.78 -27.68
CA GLN A 328 27.38 32.02 -28.99
C GLN A 328 26.08 32.83 -29.01
N THR A 329 25.38 32.95 -27.90
CA THR A 329 24.03 33.51 -27.89
C THR A 329 24.04 35.02 -27.69
N ALA A 330 23.58 35.75 -28.76
CA ALA A 330 23.28 37.19 -28.68
C ALA A 330 21.82 37.49 -28.24
N ASP A 331 20.99 36.47 -28.14
CA ASP A 331 19.55 36.57 -27.78
C ASP A 331 19.39 36.79 -26.26
N ALA A 332 18.90 37.96 -25.88
CA ALA A 332 18.69 38.35 -24.49
C ALA A 332 17.77 37.39 -23.73
N ARG A 333 16.74 36.78 -24.38
CA ARG A 333 15.84 35.82 -23.76
C ARG A 333 16.56 34.52 -23.42
N ARG A 334 17.40 34.02 -24.31
CA ARG A 334 18.20 32.81 -24.05
C ARG A 334 19.24 33.09 -22.97
N GLN A 335 19.91 34.24 -23.00
CA GLN A 335 20.87 34.64 -21.96
C GLN A 335 20.23 34.69 -20.56
N ALA A 336 19.00 35.19 -20.45
CA ALA A 336 18.27 35.24 -19.16
C ALA A 336 17.94 33.85 -18.59
N LEU A 337 17.84 32.81 -19.40
CA LEU A 337 17.52 31.44 -18.99
C LEU A 337 18.75 30.55 -18.74
N LEU A 338 19.95 30.96 -19.16
CA LEU A 338 21.19 30.19 -18.94
C LEU A 338 21.49 29.95 -17.44
N PRO A 339 21.33 30.93 -16.51
CA PRO A 339 21.54 30.68 -15.10
C PRO A 339 20.62 29.59 -14.52
N SER A 340 19.39 29.46 -15.02
CA SER A 340 18.47 28.38 -14.62
C SER A 340 18.99 27.02 -15.08
N LEU A 341 19.54 26.92 -16.29
CA LEU A 341 20.16 25.68 -16.80
C LEU A 341 21.42 25.30 -16.04
N GLU A 342 22.23 26.27 -15.62
CA GLU A 342 23.40 26.04 -14.77
C GLU A 342 22.98 25.52 -13.39
N ALA A 343 22.02 26.18 -12.76
CA ALA A 343 21.47 25.74 -11.49
C ALA A 343 20.90 24.32 -11.58
N LEU A 344 20.24 24.00 -12.70
CA LEU A 344 19.76 22.65 -12.98
C LEU A 344 20.93 21.65 -13.13
N ALA A 345 21.98 21.99 -13.90
CA ALA A 345 23.16 21.13 -14.07
C ALA A 345 23.88 20.88 -12.73
N ASP A 346 23.98 21.90 -11.89
CA ASP A 346 24.57 21.78 -10.54
C ASP A 346 23.72 20.91 -9.62
N ASN A 347 22.39 21.04 -9.69
CA ASN A 347 21.48 20.19 -8.94
C ASN A 347 21.56 18.72 -9.39
N LEU A 348 21.63 18.47 -10.72
CA LEU A 348 21.81 17.13 -11.27
C LEU A 348 23.16 16.51 -10.88
N SER A 349 24.24 17.34 -10.82
CA SER A 349 25.55 16.89 -10.31
C SER A 349 25.49 16.54 -8.83
N ALA A 350 24.84 17.38 -8.02
CA ALA A 350 24.67 17.13 -6.61
C ALA A 350 23.81 15.89 -6.33
N LEU A 351 22.84 15.60 -7.20
CA LEU A 351 22.02 14.37 -7.15
C LEU A 351 22.88 13.14 -7.49
N ASP A 352 23.76 13.23 -8.50
CA ASP A 352 24.67 12.14 -8.86
C ASP A 352 25.65 11.81 -7.72
N ALA A 353 26.13 12.82 -7.01
CA ALA A 353 26.98 12.63 -5.83
C ALA A 353 26.31 11.82 -4.70
N GLN A 354 24.98 11.84 -4.58
CA GLN A 354 24.27 10.99 -3.62
C GLN A 354 24.37 9.51 -3.98
N PHE A 355 24.35 9.18 -5.27
CA PHE A 355 24.55 7.80 -5.72
C PHE A 355 25.97 7.29 -5.43
N ALA A 356 26.98 8.15 -5.49
CA ALA A 356 28.33 7.77 -5.10
C ALA A 356 28.40 7.32 -3.63
N GLY A 357 27.66 7.99 -2.74
CA GLY A 357 27.53 7.61 -1.33
C GLY A 357 26.84 6.25 -1.11
N ALA A 358 26.10 5.75 -2.09
CA ALA A 358 25.42 4.45 -2.00
C ALA A 358 26.38 3.24 -2.07
N SER A 359 27.62 3.43 -2.50
CA SER A 359 28.66 2.38 -2.51
C SER A 359 29.09 2.01 -1.09
N ASP A 360 29.17 2.99 -0.18
CA ASP A 360 29.41 2.78 1.26
C ASP A 360 28.44 3.62 2.12
N PRO A 361 27.19 3.19 2.26
CA PRO A 361 26.17 3.92 3.01
C PRO A 361 26.46 4.01 4.53
N SER A 362 27.34 3.16 5.04
CA SER A 362 27.72 3.12 6.46
C SER A 362 28.72 4.22 6.84
N ALA A 363 29.46 4.74 5.87
CA ALA A 363 30.45 5.80 6.05
C ALA A 363 29.84 7.22 6.12
N LEU A 364 28.51 7.37 5.96
CA LEU A 364 27.86 8.67 6.03
C LEU A 364 27.92 9.25 7.46
N PRO A 365 28.65 10.36 7.69
CA PRO A 365 28.92 10.83 9.04
C PRO A 365 27.66 11.35 9.74
N GLY A 366 27.50 10.93 11.01
CA GLY A 366 26.82 11.69 12.08
C GLY A 366 25.35 12.06 11.90
N ARG A 367 24.62 11.46 10.96
CA ARG A 367 23.19 11.76 10.75
C ARG A 367 22.26 11.01 11.73
N SER A 368 22.72 10.77 12.95
CA SER A 368 21.98 10.04 13.99
C SER A 368 20.69 10.74 14.46
N ASP A 369 20.53 12.03 14.18
CA ASP A 369 19.41 12.85 14.70
C ASP A 369 18.29 13.14 13.69
N MET A 370 18.12 12.27 12.74
CA MET A 370 17.32 12.51 11.53
C MET A 370 15.81 12.42 11.70
N GLY A 371 15.22 13.03 12.68
CA GLY A 371 13.75 13.17 12.74
C GLY A 371 13.00 11.84 12.65
N LEU A 372 13.67 10.72 12.96
CA LEU A 372 13.13 9.39 13.10
C LEU A 372 12.45 9.26 14.48
N SER A 373 11.66 10.26 14.88
CA SER A 373 10.88 10.15 16.11
C SER A 373 9.81 9.05 15.94
N ASP A 374 9.80 8.11 16.88
CA ASP A 374 8.71 7.14 16.98
C ASP A 374 7.44 7.88 17.41
N THR A 375 6.44 7.88 16.53
CA THR A 375 5.12 8.47 16.79
C THR A 375 4.14 7.48 17.41
N SER A 376 4.60 6.29 17.80
CA SER A 376 3.76 5.26 18.42
C SER A 376 3.22 5.73 19.79
N PRO A 377 1.96 5.44 20.13
CA PRO A 377 1.46 5.75 21.48
C PRO A 377 2.13 4.83 22.49
N HIS A 378 2.72 5.42 23.53
CA HIS A 378 3.41 4.68 24.58
C HIS A 378 2.54 4.43 25.83
N SER A 379 1.37 5.08 25.94
CA SER A 379 0.47 4.94 27.09
C SER A 379 -0.98 4.72 26.67
N LEU A 380 -1.77 4.05 27.54
CA LEU A 380 -3.22 3.87 27.34
C LEU A 380 -3.94 5.22 27.28
N ARG A 381 -3.46 6.22 28.02
CA ARG A 381 -4.01 7.58 28.00
C ARG A 381 -3.84 8.25 26.64
N GLU A 382 -2.69 8.10 26.01
CA GLU A 382 -2.45 8.59 24.65
C GLU A 382 -3.30 7.84 23.63
N MET A 383 -3.45 6.51 23.77
CA MET A 383 -4.34 5.71 22.94
C MET A 383 -5.77 6.23 23.02
N ALA A 384 -6.30 6.42 24.22
CA ALA A 384 -7.64 6.97 24.45
C ALA A 384 -7.80 8.37 23.86
N ALA A 385 -6.80 9.24 24.04
CA ALA A 385 -6.80 10.58 23.47
C ALA A 385 -6.81 10.58 21.93
N ARG A 386 -6.09 9.65 21.29
CA ARG A 386 -6.11 9.48 19.82
C ARG A 386 -7.48 9.03 19.32
N VAL A 387 -8.09 8.03 19.96
CA VAL A 387 -9.44 7.58 19.60
C VAL A 387 -10.43 8.72 19.78
N ARG A 388 -10.41 9.42 20.94
CA ARG A 388 -11.31 10.53 21.23
C ARG A 388 -11.23 11.65 20.18
N ARG A 389 -10.03 11.99 19.70
CA ARG A 389 -9.85 12.99 18.62
C ARG A 389 -10.48 12.55 17.29
N GLN A 390 -10.60 11.24 17.06
CA GLN A 390 -11.22 10.70 15.86
C GLN A 390 -12.73 10.46 16.02
N LEU A 391 -13.30 10.56 17.22
CA LEU A 391 -14.74 10.46 17.48
C LEU A 391 -15.47 11.77 17.13
N SER A 392 -15.38 12.16 15.88
CA SER A 392 -16.08 13.35 15.36
C SER A 392 -16.63 13.06 13.97
N THR A 393 -17.73 13.68 13.60
CA THR A 393 -18.34 13.56 12.27
C THR A 393 -17.45 14.12 11.15
N GLY A 394 -16.45 14.94 11.48
CA GLY A 394 -15.39 15.39 10.56
C GLY A 394 -14.38 14.30 10.21
N SER A 395 -14.18 13.31 11.10
CA SER A 395 -13.18 12.26 10.90
C SER A 395 -13.58 11.28 9.79
N VAL A 396 -12.66 11.05 8.86
CA VAL A 396 -12.81 10.04 7.79
C VAL A 396 -12.94 8.64 8.37
N LEU A 397 -12.18 8.35 9.44
CA LEU A 397 -12.20 7.06 10.10
C LEU A 397 -13.55 6.79 10.78
N PHE A 398 -14.09 7.77 11.51
CA PHE A 398 -15.39 7.68 12.15
C PHE A 398 -16.52 7.42 11.14
N ARG A 399 -16.57 8.20 10.06
CA ARG A 399 -17.58 8.04 9.00
C ARG A 399 -17.47 6.66 8.34
N HIS A 400 -16.25 6.18 8.10
CA HIS A 400 -16.05 4.85 7.53
C HIS A 400 -16.47 3.75 8.52
N ALA A 401 -16.14 3.89 9.81
CA ALA A 401 -16.54 2.93 10.84
C ALA A 401 -18.06 2.83 10.94
N LEU A 402 -18.75 3.97 10.96
CA LEU A 402 -20.21 4.01 11.02
C LEU A 402 -20.86 3.46 9.74
N ARG A 403 -20.31 3.80 8.58
CA ARG A 403 -20.76 3.26 7.29
C ARG A 403 -20.64 1.75 7.25
N LEU A 404 -19.48 1.23 7.66
CA LEU A 404 -19.22 -0.21 7.66
C LEU A 404 -20.14 -0.94 8.65
N ALA A 405 -20.39 -0.37 9.84
CA ALA A 405 -21.32 -0.90 10.80
C ALA A 405 -22.74 -1.04 10.21
N ILE A 406 -23.25 0.04 9.60
CA ILE A 406 -24.56 0.03 8.95
C ILE A 406 -24.61 -0.93 7.76
N ALA A 407 -23.57 -0.95 6.91
CA ALA A 407 -23.52 -1.82 5.74
C ALA A 407 -23.51 -3.31 6.12
N LEU A 408 -22.74 -3.71 7.13
CA LEU A 408 -22.71 -5.09 7.60
C LEU A 408 -24.01 -5.49 8.28
N SER A 409 -24.63 -4.57 9.06
CA SER A 409 -25.96 -4.82 9.64
C SER A 409 -27.04 -4.98 8.57
N ALA A 410 -26.99 -4.16 7.51
CA ALA A 410 -27.89 -4.29 6.37
C ALA A 410 -27.63 -5.63 5.62
N GLY A 411 -26.37 -6.03 5.45
CA GLY A 411 -26.01 -7.33 4.87
C GLY A 411 -26.58 -8.50 5.66
N TYR A 412 -26.49 -8.46 6.98
CA TYR A 412 -27.10 -9.46 7.84
C TYR A 412 -28.64 -9.45 7.76
N ALA A 413 -29.27 -8.27 7.78
CA ALA A 413 -30.72 -8.14 7.66
C ALA A 413 -31.22 -8.75 6.32
N VAL A 414 -30.52 -8.52 5.22
CA VAL A 414 -30.81 -9.14 3.92
C VAL A 414 -30.66 -10.66 4.00
N THR A 415 -29.59 -11.17 4.59
CA THR A 415 -29.37 -12.60 4.80
C THR A 415 -30.50 -13.22 5.62
N TRP A 416 -30.93 -12.56 6.70
CA TRP A 416 -32.01 -13.04 7.55
C TRP A 416 -33.38 -13.03 6.85
N LEU A 417 -33.65 -12.01 6.02
CA LEU A 417 -34.93 -11.84 5.33
C LEU A 417 -35.09 -12.82 4.16
N ILE A 418 -34.03 -13.05 3.38
CA ILE A 418 -34.10 -13.87 2.15
C ILE A 418 -33.78 -15.33 2.45
N HIS A 419 -33.13 -15.63 3.58
CA HIS A 419 -32.66 -16.97 3.97
C HIS A 419 -31.91 -17.69 2.84
N PRO A 420 -30.97 -17.03 2.13
CA PRO A 420 -30.24 -17.70 1.06
C PRO A 420 -29.31 -18.75 1.67
N ALA A 421 -29.16 -19.87 0.98
CA ALA A 421 -28.14 -20.84 1.35
C ALA A 421 -26.78 -20.16 1.42
N GLN A 422 -26.16 -20.13 2.61
CA GLN A 422 -24.86 -19.50 2.86
C GLN A 422 -24.79 -17.96 2.72
N GLY A 423 -25.86 -17.22 2.97
CA GLY A 423 -25.98 -15.77 2.78
C GLY A 423 -24.96 -14.89 3.52
N TYR A 424 -24.21 -15.41 4.49
CA TYR A 424 -23.15 -14.65 5.19
C TYR A 424 -21.98 -14.24 4.28
N TRP A 425 -21.87 -14.80 3.07
CA TRP A 425 -20.94 -14.31 2.05
C TRP A 425 -21.30 -12.90 1.54
N ILE A 426 -22.56 -12.48 1.66
CA ILE A 426 -23.00 -11.10 1.41
C ILE A 426 -22.23 -10.13 2.33
N MET A 427 -22.18 -10.44 3.63
CA MET A 427 -21.48 -9.61 4.62
C MET A 427 -19.98 -9.56 4.35
N LEU A 428 -19.36 -10.71 4.02
CA LEU A 428 -17.94 -10.78 3.70
C LEU A 428 -17.60 -9.95 2.44
N THR A 429 -18.45 -10.00 1.42
CA THR A 429 -18.29 -9.19 0.21
C THR A 429 -18.46 -7.70 0.53
N THR A 430 -19.49 -7.34 1.31
CA THR A 430 -19.70 -5.97 1.79
C THR A 430 -18.48 -5.43 2.53
N LEU A 431 -17.88 -6.25 3.43
CA LEU A 431 -16.66 -5.89 4.17
C LEU A 431 -15.47 -5.60 3.25
N PHE A 432 -15.25 -6.43 2.22
CA PHE A 432 -14.12 -6.26 1.31
C PHE A 432 -14.30 -5.12 0.31
N VAL A 433 -15.54 -4.85 -0.12
CA VAL A 433 -15.86 -3.85 -1.15
C VAL A 433 -16.02 -2.45 -0.55
N CYS A 434 -16.60 -2.32 0.65
CA CYS A 434 -16.82 -1.03 1.30
C CYS A 434 -15.49 -0.37 1.70
N GLN A 435 -15.07 0.64 0.93
CA GLN A 435 -13.85 1.40 1.17
C GLN A 435 -14.16 2.78 1.76
N ARG A 436 -13.11 3.53 2.12
CA ARG A 436 -13.25 4.87 2.72
C ARG A 436 -13.83 5.88 1.74
N ASN A 437 -13.42 5.81 0.47
CA ASN A 437 -13.78 6.73 -0.61
C ASN A 437 -14.73 6.07 -1.61
N TYR A 438 -15.51 6.88 -2.31
CA TYR A 438 -16.41 6.42 -3.38
C TYR A 438 -15.62 5.74 -4.52
N GLY A 439 -14.59 6.41 -5.04
CA GLY A 439 -13.79 5.90 -6.15
C GLY A 439 -13.15 4.53 -5.85
N ASP A 440 -12.60 4.37 -4.65
CA ASP A 440 -12.02 3.08 -4.22
C ASP A 440 -13.09 2.00 -4.06
N THR A 441 -14.29 2.35 -3.58
CA THR A 441 -15.40 1.39 -3.45
C THR A 441 -15.86 0.91 -4.82
N VAL A 442 -16.04 1.81 -5.79
CA VAL A 442 -16.45 1.44 -7.17
C VAL A 442 -15.36 0.60 -7.86
N ALA A 443 -14.10 0.97 -7.72
CA ALA A 443 -12.99 0.18 -8.24
C ALA A 443 -12.92 -1.22 -7.61
N ARG A 444 -13.12 -1.33 -6.30
CA ARG A 444 -13.18 -2.64 -5.60
C ARG A 444 -14.38 -3.47 -6.00
N LEU A 445 -15.53 -2.82 -6.19
CA LEU A 445 -16.76 -3.47 -6.67
C LEU A 445 -16.53 -4.14 -8.04
N SER A 446 -16.05 -3.37 -9.02
CA SER A 446 -15.79 -3.91 -10.36
C SER A 446 -14.75 -5.03 -10.35
N GLN A 447 -13.65 -4.85 -9.61
CA GLN A 447 -12.61 -5.85 -9.44
C GLN A 447 -13.11 -7.11 -8.73
N ARG A 448 -13.99 -6.96 -7.70
CA ARG A 448 -14.58 -8.09 -6.97
C ARG A 448 -15.50 -8.89 -7.85
N THR A 449 -16.41 -8.22 -8.58
CA THR A 449 -17.34 -8.88 -9.50
C THR A 449 -16.60 -9.61 -10.62
N ALA A 450 -15.68 -8.94 -11.31
CA ALA A 450 -14.88 -9.56 -12.37
C ALA A 450 -14.07 -10.75 -11.85
N GLY A 451 -13.41 -10.60 -10.69
CA GLY A 451 -12.62 -11.68 -10.09
C GLY A 451 -13.48 -12.88 -9.64
N THR A 452 -14.68 -12.63 -9.09
CA THR A 452 -15.60 -13.71 -8.71
C THR A 452 -16.12 -14.47 -9.94
N VAL A 453 -16.51 -13.76 -11.00
CA VAL A 453 -16.97 -14.41 -12.25
C VAL A 453 -15.84 -15.25 -12.85
N LEU A 454 -14.64 -14.69 -13.00
CA LEU A 454 -13.48 -15.44 -13.49
C LEU A 454 -13.16 -16.65 -12.60
N GLY A 455 -13.22 -16.48 -11.28
CA GLY A 455 -12.94 -17.54 -10.32
C GLY A 455 -13.98 -18.65 -10.33
N VAL A 456 -15.25 -18.32 -10.54
CA VAL A 456 -16.34 -19.30 -10.68
C VAL A 456 -16.17 -20.08 -11.97
N ILE A 457 -15.95 -19.42 -13.10
CA ILE A 457 -15.76 -20.08 -14.41
C ILE A 457 -14.54 -21.01 -14.36
N SER A 458 -13.39 -20.50 -13.89
CA SER A 458 -12.17 -21.31 -13.79
C SER A 458 -12.29 -22.42 -12.76
N GLY A 459 -12.93 -22.16 -11.61
CA GLY A 459 -13.18 -23.17 -10.58
C GLY A 459 -14.11 -24.28 -11.05
N TRP A 460 -15.19 -23.93 -11.73
CA TRP A 460 -16.08 -24.91 -12.34
C TRP A 460 -15.36 -25.78 -13.37
N ALA A 461 -14.62 -25.18 -14.28
CA ALA A 461 -13.85 -25.92 -15.28
C ALA A 461 -12.83 -26.88 -14.63
N LEU A 462 -12.13 -26.43 -13.58
CA LEU A 462 -11.19 -27.27 -12.85
C LEU A 462 -11.86 -28.42 -12.10
N LEU A 463 -13.09 -28.23 -11.57
CA LEU A 463 -13.86 -29.29 -10.93
C LEU A 463 -14.23 -30.38 -11.93
N GLN A 464 -14.61 -30.01 -13.17
CA GLN A 464 -14.95 -30.97 -14.25
C GLN A 464 -13.71 -31.71 -14.75
N LEU A 465 -12.57 -30.99 -14.89
CA LEU A 465 -11.35 -31.60 -15.43
C LEU A 465 -10.61 -32.48 -14.39
N PHE A 466 -10.72 -32.18 -13.11
CA PHE A 466 -9.98 -32.84 -12.03
C PHE A 466 -10.91 -33.25 -10.88
N PRO A 467 -11.69 -34.33 -11.03
CA PRO A 467 -12.61 -34.78 -9.99
C PRO A 467 -11.93 -35.42 -8.78
N GLN A 468 -10.63 -35.72 -8.86
CA GLN A 468 -9.89 -36.41 -7.82
C GLN A 468 -9.57 -35.51 -6.64
N ALA A 469 -9.95 -35.89 -5.41
CA ALA A 469 -9.75 -35.10 -4.19
C ALA A 469 -8.29 -34.68 -3.93
N PRO A 470 -7.24 -35.51 -4.15
CA PRO A 470 -5.85 -35.09 -3.97
C PRO A 470 -5.44 -33.95 -4.92
N VAL A 471 -5.90 -33.98 -6.18
CA VAL A 471 -5.61 -32.94 -7.17
C VAL A 471 -6.33 -31.63 -6.79
N GLN A 472 -7.57 -31.71 -6.33
CA GLN A 472 -8.33 -30.56 -5.86
C GLN A 472 -7.65 -29.90 -4.64
N ASN A 473 -7.07 -30.68 -3.73
CA ASN A 473 -6.27 -30.16 -2.61
C ASN A 473 -5.03 -29.40 -3.11
N MET A 474 -4.31 -29.94 -4.09
CA MET A 474 -3.17 -29.27 -4.70
C MET A 474 -3.59 -27.95 -5.38
N LEU A 475 -4.70 -27.97 -6.11
CA LEU A 475 -5.26 -26.79 -6.77
C LEU A 475 -5.71 -25.73 -5.74
N ALA A 476 -6.32 -26.14 -4.61
CA ALA A 476 -6.69 -25.24 -3.53
C ALA A 476 -5.45 -24.56 -2.91
N VAL A 477 -4.39 -25.33 -2.62
CA VAL A 477 -3.12 -24.77 -2.12
C VAL A 477 -2.51 -23.81 -3.15
N ALA A 478 -2.43 -24.21 -4.44
CA ALA A 478 -1.90 -23.35 -5.50
C ALA A 478 -2.71 -22.04 -5.62
N ALA A 479 -4.03 -22.12 -5.59
CA ALA A 479 -4.91 -20.95 -5.59
C ALA A 479 -4.67 -20.05 -4.35
N GLY A 480 -4.47 -20.64 -3.18
CA GLY A 480 -4.09 -19.92 -1.97
C GLY A 480 -2.78 -19.15 -2.13
N VAL A 481 -1.75 -19.76 -2.70
CA VAL A 481 -0.46 -19.11 -2.99
C VAL A 481 -0.62 -17.96 -3.97
N ILE A 482 -1.41 -18.15 -5.05
CA ILE A 482 -1.72 -17.10 -6.02
C ILE A 482 -2.45 -15.93 -5.33
N PHE A 483 -3.44 -16.23 -4.46
CA PHE A 483 -4.14 -15.22 -3.67
C PHE A 483 -3.15 -14.37 -2.85
N PHE A 484 -2.26 -14.98 -2.08
CA PHE A 484 -1.29 -14.27 -1.25
C PHE A 484 -0.25 -13.49 -2.06
N SER A 485 0.09 -13.97 -3.25
CA SER A 485 1.04 -13.28 -4.16
C SER A 485 0.43 -12.04 -4.80
N THR A 486 -0.88 -12.05 -5.08
CA THR A 486 -1.54 -11.05 -5.95
C THR A 486 -2.50 -10.12 -5.23
N ARG A 487 -2.83 -10.38 -3.95
CA ARG A 487 -3.88 -9.64 -3.22
C ARG A 487 -3.64 -8.13 -3.10
N VAL A 488 -2.38 -7.69 -3.13
CA VAL A 488 -2.01 -6.27 -3.04
C VAL A 488 -1.89 -5.63 -4.42
N SER A 489 -1.32 -6.35 -5.39
CA SER A 489 -0.97 -5.81 -6.72
C SER A 489 -2.05 -6.04 -7.79
N ARG A 490 -2.77 -7.19 -7.75
CA ARG A 490 -3.74 -7.59 -8.77
C ARG A 490 -4.99 -8.19 -8.12
N TYR A 491 -5.84 -7.33 -7.56
CA TYR A 491 -6.99 -7.76 -6.77
C TYR A 491 -7.98 -8.65 -7.52
N VAL A 492 -8.17 -8.48 -8.84
CA VAL A 492 -9.01 -9.35 -9.68
C VAL A 492 -8.50 -10.79 -9.62
N VAL A 493 -7.20 -10.99 -9.84
CA VAL A 493 -6.56 -12.32 -9.80
C VAL A 493 -6.65 -12.93 -8.41
N ALA A 494 -6.43 -12.13 -7.37
CA ALA A 494 -6.57 -12.58 -5.99
C ALA A 494 -8.01 -13.03 -5.69
N THR A 495 -9.00 -12.27 -6.16
CA THR A 495 -10.42 -12.63 -5.97
C THR A 495 -10.78 -13.90 -6.73
N ALA A 496 -10.28 -14.08 -7.95
CA ALA A 496 -10.47 -15.32 -8.72
C ALA A 496 -9.83 -16.51 -7.98
N ALA A 497 -8.59 -16.36 -7.54
CA ALA A 497 -7.84 -17.40 -6.82
C ALA A 497 -8.52 -17.82 -5.51
N ILE A 498 -8.97 -16.87 -4.68
CA ILE A 498 -9.68 -17.22 -3.43
C ILE A 498 -11.03 -17.88 -3.71
N THR A 499 -11.70 -17.54 -4.82
CA THR A 499 -12.95 -18.20 -5.24
C THR A 499 -12.68 -19.65 -5.66
N VAL A 500 -11.61 -19.90 -6.43
CA VAL A 500 -11.18 -21.27 -6.78
C VAL A 500 -10.83 -22.07 -5.53
N LEU A 501 -10.03 -21.50 -4.59
CA LEU A 501 -9.70 -22.16 -3.33
C LEU A 501 -10.96 -22.59 -2.58
N VAL A 502 -11.94 -21.70 -2.45
CA VAL A 502 -13.18 -21.99 -1.75
C VAL A 502 -13.97 -23.09 -2.47
N LEU A 503 -14.15 -23.01 -3.80
CA LEU A 503 -14.87 -24.03 -4.56
C LEU A 503 -14.21 -25.41 -4.44
N MET A 504 -12.87 -25.50 -4.58
CA MET A 504 -12.14 -26.75 -4.41
C MET A 504 -12.29 -27.33 -3.00
N SER A 505 -12.19 -26.48 -1.97
CA SER A 505 -12.28 -26.92 -0.58
C SER A 505 -13.68 -27.40 -0.22
N PHE A 506 -14.73 -26.67 -0.63
CA PHE A 506 -16.11 -27.06 -0.37
C PHE A 506 -16.56 -28.27 -1.18
N ASN A 507 -16.00 -28.50 -2.37
CA ASN A 507 -16.30 -29.68 -3.18
C ASN A 507 -15.90 -30.99 -2.49
N GLN A 508 -14.87 -30.97 -1.65
CA GLN A 508 -14.45 -32.15 -0.87
C GLN A 508 -15.47 -32.55 0.20
N VAL A 509 -16.33 -31.61 0.59
CA VAL A 509 -17.44 -31.83 1.52
C VAL A 509 -18.77 -32.09 0.80
N GLY A 510 -18.73 -32.18 -0.55
CA GLY A 510 -19.91 -32.51 -1.37
C GLY A 510 -20.75 -31.30 -1.80
N HIS A 511 -20.29 -30.06 -1.63
CA HIS A 511 -21.10 -28.85 -1.89
C HIS A 511 -20.50 -27.91 -2.95
N GLY A 512 -19.49 -28.32 -3.73
CA GLY A 512 -18.77 -27.41 -4.64
C GLY A 512 -19.62 -26.79 -5.73
N GLU A 513 -20.41 -27.56 -6.44
CA GLU A 513 -21.25 -27.08 -7.57
C GLU A 513 -22.44 -26.25 -7.08
N VAL A 514 -23.04 -26.63 -5.95
CA VAL A 514 -24.19 -25.93 -5.35
C VAL A 514 -23.85 -24.50 -4.96
N LEU A 515 -22.57 -24.20 -4.69
CA LEU A 515 -22.10 -22.88 -4.28
C LEU A 515 -21.95 -21.87 -5.42
N ILE A 516 -21.98 -22.30 -6.69
CA ILE A 516 -21.67 -21.43 -7.85
C ILE A 516 -22.67 -20.27 -7.94
N VAL A 517 -23.96 -20.58 -8.00
CA VAL A 517 -25.02 -19.57 -8.14
C VAL A 517 -25.13 -18.69 -6.89
N PRO A 518 -25.18 -19.24 -5.65
CA PRO A 518 -25.14 -18.42 -4.44
C PRO A 518 -23.97 -17.46 -4.39
N ARG A 519 -22.76 -17.89 -4.77
CA ARG A 519 -21.56 -17.03 -4.78
C ARG A 519 -21.70 -15.80 -5.69
N LEU A 520 -22.33 -15.94 -6.86
CA LEU A 520 -22.56 -14.82 -7.77
C LEU A 520 -23.60 -13.85 -7.18
N LEU A 521 -24.71 -14.39 -6.66
CA LEU A 521 -25.78 -13.59 -6.05
C LEU A 521 -25.30 -12.86 -4.79
N ASP A 522 -24.59 -13.54 -3.89
CA ASP A 522 -24.04 -12.95 -2.67
C ASP A 522 -23.00 -11.85 -2.98
N THR A 523 -22.22 -12.07 -4.05
CA THR A 523 -21.28 -11.04 -4.51
C THR A 523 -22.03 -9.83 -5.06
N ALA A 524 -23.07 -10.02 -5.87
CA ALA A 524 -23.87 -8.92 -6.41
C ALA A 524 -24.59 -8.14 -5.30
N LEU A 525 -25.24 -8.83 -4.36
CA LEU A 525 -25.93 -8.22 -3.23
C LEU A 525 -24.96 -7.47 -2.29
N GLY A 526 -23.83 -8.09 -1.94
CA GLY A 526 -22.82 -7.45 -1.12
C GLY A 526 -22.19 -6.23 -1.77
N CYS A 527 -21.96 -6.27 -3.08
CA CYS A 527 -21.52 -5.12 -3.87
C CYS A 527 -22.57 -3.99 -3.89
N LEU A 528 -23.83 -4.33 -4.07
CA LEU A 528 -24.94 -3.35 -4.06
C LEU A 528 -25.07 -2.67 -2.70
N ILE A 529 -25.02 -3.43 -1.61
CA ILE A 529 -25.07 -2.90 -0.24
C ILE A 529 -23.88 -1.96 0.01
N ALA A 530 -22.66 -2.35 -0.36
CA ALA A 530 -21.47 -1.53 -0.19
C ALA A 530 -21.53 -0.24 -1.01
N TRP A 531 -22.05 -0.30 -2.24
CA TRP A 531 -22.27 0.86 -3.10
C TRP A 531 -23.34 1.81 -2.54
N ALA A 532 -24.48 1.26 -2.12
CA ALA A 532 -25.53 2.06 -1.48
C ALA A 532 -25.04 2.73 -0.18
N ALA A 533 -24.27 1.99 0.63
CA ALA A 533 -23.72 2.52 1.88
C ALA A 533 -22.75 3.70 1.63
N VAL A 534 -21.90 3.65 0.61
CA VAL A 534 -20.95 4.74 0.32
C VAL A 534 -21.65 5.98 -0.23
N LEU A 535 -22.81 5.83 -0.87
CA LEU A 535 -23.62 6.93 -1.39
C LEU A 535 -24.52 7.56 -0.34
N LEU A 536 -25.13 6.75 0.52
CA LEU A 536 -26.19 7.18 1.43
C LEU A 536 -25.69 7.48 2.85
N VAL A 537 -24.67 6.74 3.33
CA VAL A 537 -24.21 6.85 4.72
C VAL A 537 -22.99 7.76 4.79
N PHE A 538 -23.21 9.02 5.18
CA PHE A 538 -22.16 10.04 5.34
C PHE A 538 -21.20 10.08 4.13
N PRO A 539 -21.67 10.39 2.94
CA PRO A 539 -20.84 10.42 1.74
C PRO A 539 -19.67 11.38 1.96
N HIS A 540 -18.48 10.87 1.65
CA HIS A 540 -17.25 11.63 1.83
C HIS A 540 -16.72 12.04 0.46
N TRP A 541 -17.11 13.25 0.02
CA TRP A 541 -16.67 13.83 -1.22
C TRP A 541 -15.35 14.57 -1.00
N GLN A 542 -14.37 14.32 -1.82
CA GLN A 542 -13.05 14.97 -1.74
C GLN A 542 -13.17 16.47 -2.03
N SER A 543 -14.13 16.86 -2.86
CA SER A 543 -14.43 18.27 -3.14
C SER A 543 -14.69 19.11 -1.87
N ARG A 544 -15.29 18.54 -0.82
CA ARG A 544 -15.52 19.23 0.46
C ARG A 544 -14.25 19.38 1.30
N ARG A 545 -13.28 18.49 1.16
CA ARG A 545 -11.99 18.56 1.87
C ARG A 545 -10.94 19.37 1.14
N PHE A 546 -11.20 19.69 -0.12
CA PHE A 546 -10.23 20.39 -0.95
C PHE A 546 -9.76 21.69 -0.31
N THR A 547 -10.66 22.49 0.24
CA THR A 547 -10.33 23.77 0.90
C THR A 547 -9.44 23.57 2.13
N GLU A 548 -9.71 22.56 2.96
CA GLU A 548 -8.89 22.24 4.14
C GLU A 548 -7.50 21.77 3.75
N LEU A 549 -7.40 20.89 2.75
CA LEU A 549 -6.13 20.38 2.24
C LEU A 549 -5.31 21.49 1.58
N THR A 550 -5.95 22.34 0.78
CA THR A 550 -5.29 23.50 0.18
C THR A 550 -4.73 24.44 1.26
N ALA A 551 -5.53 24.73 2.29
CA ALA A 551 -5.08 25.57 3.41
C ALA A 551 -3.93 24.91 4.20
N ALA A 552 -3.93 23.60 4.37
CA ALA A 552 -2.84 22.86 5.00
C ALA A 552 -1.57 22.90 4.15
N THR A 553 -1.69 22.74 2.84
CA THR A 553 -0.58 22.80 1.89
C THR A 553 0.06 24.18 1.86
N LEU A 554 -0.74 25.24 1.76
CA LEU A 554 -0.25 26.62 1.79
C LEU A 554 0.46 26.96 3.11
N ARG A 555 -0.06 26.49 4.25
CA ARG A 555 0.62 26.66 5.55
C ARG A 555 1.93 25.88 5.60
N GLY A 556 1.97 24.67 5.06
CA GLY A 556 3.20 23.89 4.96
C GLY A 556 4.27 24.60 4.12
N HIS A 557 3.88 25.12 2.95
CA HIS A 557 4.79 25.89 2.08
C HIS A 557 5.27 27.19 2.76
N ALA A 558 4.39 27.91 3.43
CA ALA A 558 4.78 29.13 4.16
C ALA A 558 5.77 28.81 5.28
N ALA A 559 5.54 27.77 6.07
CA ALA A 559 6.47 27.35 7.11
C ALA A 559 7.83 26.93 6.53
N TYR A 560 7.82 26.20 5.41
CA TYR A 560 9.05 25.80 4.73
C TYR A 560 9.82 27.00 4.18
N LEU A 561 9.14 27.96 3.54
CA LEU A 561 9.75 29.20 3.04
C LEU A 561 10.36 30.05 4.17
N LEU A 562 9.70 30.12 5.33
CA LEU A 562 10.23 30.80 6.51
C LEU A 562 11.54 30.15 7.00
N GLU A 563 11.61 28.82 7.02
CA GLU A 563 12.84 28.12 7.40
C GLU A 563 13.97 28.32 6.38
N ILE A 564 13.66 28.33 5.08
CA ILE A 564 14.64 28.68 4.03
C ILE A 564 15.17 30.09 4.30
N THR A 565 14.30 31.06 4.51
CA THR A 565 14.68 32.46 4.75
C THR A 565 15.53 32.61 6.02
N ARG A 566 15.20 31.83 7.08
CA ARG A 566 15.99 31.80 8.32
C ARG A 566 17.41 31.29 8.06
N GLN A 567 17.55 30.17 7.33
CA GLN A 567 18.85 29.60 7.00
C GLN A 567 19.72 30.54 6.16
N TYR A 568 19.13 31.27 5.21
CA TYR A 568 19.86 32.31 4.46
C TYR A 568 20.39 33.42 5.34
N LYS A 569 19.64 33.84 6.37
CA LYS A 569 20.05 34.91 7.30
C LYS A 569 21.12 34.45 8.31
N GLU A 570 20.99 33.21 8.79
CA GLU A 570 21.87 32.67 9.85
C GLU A 570 23.11 31.96 9.29
N GLY A 571 23.18 31.75 7.97
CA GLY A 571 24.27 31.01 7.32
C GLY A 571 24.31 29.52 7.68
N ALA A 572 23.29 29.03 8.39
CA ALA A 572 23.15 27.63 8.76
C ALA A 572 22.72 26.79 7.55
N ARG A 573 23.26 25.58 7.42
CA ARG A 573 22.89 24.66 6.35
C ARG A 573 22.24 23.41 6.94
N ASP A 574 21.02 23.08 6.47
CA ASP A 574 20.34 21.78 6.65
C ASP A 574 20.13 21.40 8.14
N ASP A 575 19.55 22.29 8.93
CA ASP A 575 19.17 22.01 10.31
C ASP A 575 17.88 21.14 10.41
N GLN A 576 17.60 20.65 11.62
CA GLN A 576 16.44 19.78 11.87
C GLN A 576 15.10 20.49 11.60
N ALA A 577 15.00 21.79 11.92
CA ALA A 577 13.76 22.56 11.73
C ALA A 577 13.41 22.69 10.25
N TYR A 578 14.41 22.98 9.42
CA TYR A 578 14.27 23.03 7.96
C TYR A 578 13.78 21.69 7.40
N ARG A 579 14.41 20.56 7.80
CA ARG A 579 14.02 19.22 7.32
C ARG A 579 12.61 18.85 7.74
N VAL A 580 12.18 19.22 8.96
CA VAL A 580 10.82 18.97 9.44
C VAL A 580 9.80 19.81 8.67
N ALA A 581 10.06 21.11 8.49
CA ALA A 581 9.17 21.99 7.73
C ALA A 581 9.03 21.55 6.28
N ARG A 582 10.14 21.20 5.64
CA ARG A 582 10.17 20.70 4.29
C ARG A 582 9.36 19.42 4.13
N ARG A 583 9.58 18.43 5.02
CA ARG A 583 8.80 17.19 5.00
C ARG A 583 7.32 17.46 5.16
N ALA A 584 6.93 18.33 6.08
CA ALA A 584 5.53 18.69 6.27
C ALA A 584 4.92 19.31 5.00
N ALA A 585 5.69 20.13 4.27
CA ALA A 585 5.26 20.69 2.99
C ALA A 585 5.03 19.61 1.92
N HIS A 586 5.99 18.67 1.76
CA HIS A 586 5.86 17.56 0.82
C HIS A 586 4.71 16.60 1.17
N ASP A 587 4.51 16.28 2.46
CA ASP A 587 3.40 15.45 2.91
C ASP A 587 2.05 16.12 2.63
N ALA A 588 1.95 17.44 2.83
CA ALA A 588 0.74 18.20 2.55
C ALA A 588 0.44 18.28 1.05
N ASP A 589 1.44 18.52 0.21
CA ASP A 589 1.31 18.52 -1.25
C ASP A 589 0.90 17.14 -1.79
N ALA A 590 1.51 16.07 -1.28
CA ALA A 590 1.15 14.70 -1.62
C ALA A 590 -0.31 14.36 -1.21
N ALA A 591 -0.77 14.85 -0.06
CA ALA A 591 -2.15 14.68 0.38
C ALA A 591 -3.13 15.44 -0.54
N LEU A 592 -2.78 16.66 -0.96
CA LEU A 592 -3.56 17.44 -1.93
C LEU A 592 -3.63 16.73 -3.29
N ALA A 593 -2.49 16.25 -3.80
CA ALA A 593 -2.42 15.50 -5.05
C ALA A 593 -3.32 14.26 -5.03
N THR A 594 -3.25 13.48 -3.96
CA THR A 594 -4.09 12.29 -3.79
C THR A 594 -5.58 12.66 -3.77
N ALA A 595 -5.96 13.71 -3.05
CA ALA A 595 -7.35 14.15 -2.97
C ALA A 595 -7.90 14.65 -4.32
N VAL A 596 -7.09 15.38 -5.10
CA VAL A 596 -7.47 15.83 -6.45
C VAL A 596 -7.68 14.63 -7.37
N VAL A 597 -6.79 13.63 -7.34
CA VAL A 597 -6.95 12.40 -8.14
C VAL A 597 -8.22 11.64 -7.76
N ASP A 598 -8.47 11.47 -6.46
CA ASP A 598 -9.67 10.79 -5.97
C ASP A 598 -10.95 11.56 -6.34
N MET A 599 -10.89 12.91 -6.37
CA MET A 599 -12.01 13.74 -6.81
C MET A 599 -12.38 13.47 -8.28
N TYR A 600 -11.42 13.18 -9.16
CA TYR A 600 -11.71 12.82 -10.55
C TYR A 600 -12.37 11.44 -10.72
N ARG A 601 -12.34 10.60 -9.68
CA ARG A 601 -13.06 9.32 -9.63
C ARG A 601 -14.48 9.44 -9.08
N GLU A 602 -14.87 10.65 -8.62
CA GLU A 602 -16.22 10.94 -8.15
C GLU A 602 -17.14 11.32 -9.33
N PRO A 603 -18.47 11.15 -9.21
CA PRO A 603 -19.41 11.57 -10.23
C PRO A 603 -19.32 13.07 -10.53
N ASP A 604 -19.50 13.47 -11.79
CA ASP A 604 -19.33 14.86 -12.26
C ASP A 604 -20.15 15.87 -11.45
N ARG A 605 -21.35 15.48 -11.03
CA ARG A 605 -22.24 16.31 -10.21
C ARG A 605 -21.66 16.65 -8.82
N MET A 606 -20.74 15.85 -8.32
CA MET A 606 -20.14 15.98 -6.98
C MET A 606 -18.78 16.69 -7.01
N ARG A 607 -18.27 17.05 -8.20
CA ARG A 607 -16.96 17.70 -8.40
C ARG A 607 -17.03 19.03 -9.18
N PRO A 608 -17.88 20.00 -8.78
CA PRO A 608 -18.08 21.23 -9.55
C PRO A 608 -16.80 22.04 -9.79
N ASN A 609 -15.80 21.92 -8.92
CA ASN A 609 -14.56 22.68 -8.93
C ASN A 609 -13.31 21.86 -9.33
N ALA A 610 -13.47 20.72 -10.03
CA ALA A 610 -12.35 19.83 -10.37
C ALA A 610 -11.25 20.53 -11.19
N GLY A 611 -11.62 21.37 -12.16
CA GLY A 611 -10.65 22.14 -12.94
C GLY A 611 -9.87 23.17 -12.13
N THR A 612 -10.50 23.80 -11.14
CA THR A 612 -9.84 24.73 -10.21
C THR A 612 -8.90 23.95 -9.27
N ALA A 613 -9.34 22.80 -8.79
CA ALA A 613 -8.52 21.94 -7.94
C ALA A 613 -7.25 21.46 -8.66
N LEU A 614 -7.36 21.12 -9.94
CA LEU A 614 -6.22 20.71 -10.76
C LEU A 614 -5.22 21.87 -10.93
N ARG A 615 -5.72 23.07 -11.28
CA ARG A 615 -4.85 24.26 -11.40
C ARG A 615 -4.15 24.58 -10.09
N MET A 616 -4.87 24.49 -8.96
CA MET A 616 -4.29 24.72 -7.64
C MET A 616 -3.21 23.69 -7.29
N LEU A 617 -3.42 22.42 -7.64
CA LEU A 617 -2.40 21.38 -7.46
C LEU A 617 -1.14 21.69 -8.26
N ILE A 618 -1.29 22.08 -9.54
CA ILE A 618 -0.15 22.42 -10.41
C ILE A 618 0.63 23.59 -9.81
N GLN A 619 -0.07 24.67 -9.40
CA GLN A 619 0.56 25.84 -8.81
C GLN A 619 1.23 25.50 -7.46
N SER A 620 0.56 24.73 -6.60
CA SER A 620 1.11 24.27 -5.33
C SER A 620 2.41 23.49 -5.53
N HIS A 621 2.39 22.53 -6.45
CA HIS A 621 3.57 21.72 -6.75
C HIS A 621 4.72 22.53 -7.36
N THR A 622 4.43 23.63 -8.04
CA THR A 622 5.45 24.55 -8.57
C THR A 622 6.07 25.43 -7.48
N LEU A 623 5.34 25.70 -6.39
CA LEU A 623 5.84 26.46 -5.24
C LEU A 623 6.72 25.62 -4.29
N LEU A 624 6.60 24.31 -4.31
CA LEU A 624 7.35 23.37 -3.48
C LEU A 624 8.78 23.14 -4.00
#